data_4a32d1e7c17248cbe3a8be7c8365fc24
#
_entry.id   4a32d1e7c17248cbe3a8be7c8365fc24
#
_cell.length_a   1.000
_cell.length_b   1.000
_cell.length_c   1.000
_cell.angle_alpha   90.00
_cell.angle_beta   90.00
_cell.angle_gamma   90.00
#
_symmetry.space_group_name_H-M   'P 1'
#
loop_
_entity.id
_entity.type
_entity.pdbx_description
1 polymer ?
#
loop_
_entity_poly.entity_id
_entity_poly.type
_entity_poly.pdbx_seq_one_letter_code
_entity_poly.pdbx_strand_id
1 'polypeptide(L)'
;MKPIALTTLMVGLLMVGCTEHVVFQEVAEVPGGSWSRSWKPQFAFDITDTLAQRDIYLDIRHTGDYRFSNIYIFTTLQGPGGHSFTDTVECTLADPTGRWYGKGTGFIFSDRFQAHILYRMNNRFPRSGRYVFTLEQAMRTDDLQGVIDVGVSVEEARKRR
;
A
#
# COMPACT_ATOMS: atom_id res chain seq x y z
N MET A 1 16.62 -65.26 1.80
CA MET A 1 16.70 -63.94 1.16
C MET A 1 15.43 -63.20 1.52
N LYS A 2 15.48 -62.21 2.41
CA LYS A 2 14.32 -61.40 2.85
C LYS A 2 14.37 -60.04 2.12
N PRO A 3 13.31 -59.57 1.48
CA PRO A 3 13.28 -58.23 0.90
C PRO A 3 13.11 -57.18 2.00
N ILE A 4 13.98 -56.18 1.98
CA ILE A 4 13.93 -55.01 2.85
C ILE A 4 12.91 -54.08 2.24
N ALA A 5 11.78 -53.89 2.96
CA ALA A 5 10.76 -52.90 2.63
C ALA A 5 11.30 -51.47 2.96
N LEU A 6 11.62 -50.73 1.93
CA LEU A 6 12.03 -49.32 2.02
C LEU A 6 10.78 -48.48 2.22
N THR A 7 10.46 -48.17 3.47
CA THR A 7 9.35 -47.28 3.83
C THR A 7 9.80 -45.84 3.60
N THR A 8 9.38 -45.25 2.47
CA THR A 8 9.59 -43.85 2.15
C THR A 8 8.66 -43.00 3.01
N LEU A 9 9.21 -42.46 4.08
CA LEU A 9 8.53 -41.45 4.92
C LEU A 9 8.43 -40.14 4.16
N MET A 10 7.30 -39.87 3.54
CA MET A 10 6.98 -38.61 2.87
C MET A 10 6.66 -37.56 3.93
N VAL A 11 7.66 -36.79 4.33
CA VAL A 11 7.49 -35.62 5.19
C VAL A 11 6.81 -34.52 4.39
N GLY A 12 5.49 -34.41 4.57
CA GLY A 12 4.70 -33.27 4.05
C GLY A 12 5.12 -32.00 4.75
N LEU A 13 5.89 -31.16 4.05
CA LEU A 13 6.25 -29.82 4.50
C LEU A 13 4.98 -28.96 4.47
N LEU A 14 4.31 -28.82 5.62
CA LEU A 14 3.22 -27.87 5.83
C LEU A 14 3.82 -26.47 5.74
N MET A 15 3.74 -25.86 4.55
CA MET A 15 3.95 -24.43 4.35
C MET A 15 2.82 -23.71 5.08
N VAL A 16 3.04 -23.39 6.36
CA VAL A 16 2.21 -22.41 7.08
C VAL A 16 2.59 -21.06 6.50
N GLY A 17 1.92 -20.66 5.41
CA GLY A 17 1.98 -19.31 4.91
C GLY A 17 1.45 -18.39 6.01
N CYS A 18 2.29 -17.45 6.49
CA CYS A 18 1.79 -16.29 7.22
C CYS A 18 0.84 -15.56 6.26
N THR A 19 -0.45 -15.76 6.40
CA THR A 19 -1.46 -14.92 5.78
C THR A 19 -1.39 -13.57 6.48
N GLU A 20 -0.66 -12.64 5.91
CA GLU A 20 -0.93 -11.24 6.19
C GLU A 20 -2.40 -11.04 5.85
N HIS A 21 -3.15 -10.46 6.78
CA HIS A 21 -4.59 -10.25 6.64
C HIS A 21 -4.88 -9.09 5.67
N VAL A 22 -4.29 -9.13 4.49
CA VAL A 22 -4.48 -8.15 3.42
C VAL A 22 -5.79 -8.46 2.72
N VAL A 23 -6.73 -7.52 2.77
CA VAL A 23 -8.02 -7.60 2.09
C VAL A 23 -7.88 -7.14 0.64
N PHE A 24 -7.09 -6.10 0.43
CA PHE A 24 -6.80 -5.52 -0.88
C PHE A 24 -5.43 -4.85 -0.86
N GLN A 25 -4.68 -5.02 -1.93
CA GLN A 25 -3.46 -4.26 -2.17
C GLN A 25 -3.25 -4.12 -3.66
N GLU A 26 -3.06 -2.89 -4.11
CA GLU A 26 -2.73 -2.59 -5.50
C GLU A 26 -1.82 -1.37 -5.56
N VAL A 27 -0.86 -1.40 -6.49
CA VAL A 27 0.05 -0.29 -6.77
C VAL A 27 0.00 0.03 -8.26
N ALA A 28 0.12 1.32 -8.60
CA ALA A 28 0.19 1.80 -9.96
C ALA A 28 1.56 2.45 -10.19
N GLU A 29 2.25 2.04 -11.25
CA GLU A 29 3.52 2.61 -11.66
C GLU A 29 3.31 4.04 -12.17
N VAL A 30 4.12 4.97 -11.65
CA VAL A 30 4.09 6.37 -12.08
C VAL A 30 4.77 6.49 -13.45
N PRO A 31 4.07 6.99 -14.47
CA PRO A 31 4.62 7.11 -15.80
C PRO A 31 5.94 7.88 -15.82
N GLY A 32 7.01 7.25 -16.30
CA GLY A 32 8.33 7.85 -16.41
C GLY A 32 8.97 8.28 -15.08
N GLY A 33 8.48 7.79 -13.93
CA GLY A 33 8.99 8.16 -12.61
C GLY A 33 8.72 9.62 -12.22
N SER A 34 7.74 10.26 -12.88
CA SER A 34 7.33 11.64 -12.67
C SER A 34 5.82 11.72 -12.47
N TRP A 35 5.39 11.89 -11.23
CA TRP A 35 3.96 11.96 -10.91
C TRP A 35 3.38 13.30 -11.32
N SER A 36 2.74 13.32 -12.50
CA SER A 36 2.01 14.49 -12.98
C SER A 36 0.72 14.70 -12.17
N ARG A 37 0.39 15.96 -11.87
CA ARG A 37 -0.87 16.32 -11.19
C ARG A 37 -2.11 15.86 -11.97
N SER A 38 -2.01 15.72 -13.27
CA SER A 38 -3.10 15.22 -14.12
C SER A 38 -3.28 13.72 -14.04
N TRP A 39 -2.26 12.96 -13.60
CA TRP A 39 -2.33 11.51 -13.46
C TRP A 39 -2.88 11.13 -12.09
N LYS A 40 -4.10 10.61 -12.07
CA LYS A 40 -4.86 10.29 -10.85
C LYS A 40 -5.20 8.80 -10.85
N PRO A 41 -4.30 7.94 -10.34
CA PRO A 41 -4.55 6.50 -10.29
C PRO A 41 -5.74 6.18 -9.40
N GLN A 42 -6.50 5.15 -9.81
CA GLN A 42 -7.69 4.67 -9.13
C GLN A 42 -7.53 3.20 -8.77
N PHE A 43 -7.91 2.86 -7.55
CA PHE A 43 -7.82 1.54 -6.97
C PHE A 43 -9.22 1.10 -6.57
N ALA A 44 -9.72 0.02 -7.15
CA ALA A 44 -11.09 -0.42 -6.95
C ALA A 44 -11.13 -1.76 -6.21
N PHE A 45 -11.89 -1.82 -5.13
CA PHE A 45 -12.02 -3.01 -4.29
C PHE A 45 -13.45 -3.20 -3.81
N ASP A 46 -13.79 -4.43 -3.44
CA ASP A 46 -15.11 -4.78 -2.96
C ASP A 46 -15.09 -5.07 -1.46
N ILE A 47 -16.05 -4.47 -0.75
CA ILE A 47 -16.28 -4.72 0.67
C ILE A 47 -17.56 -5.54 0.83
N THR A 48 -17.46 -6.68 1.47
CA THR A 48 -18.60 -7.57 1.78
C THR A 48 -19.00 -7.48 3.24
N ASP A 49 -18.03 -7.37 4.15
CA ASP A 49 -18.25 -7.29 5.59
C ASP A 49 -18.11 -5.84 6.08
N THR A 50 -19.24 -5.22 6.43
CA THR A 50 -19.32 -3.84 6.93
C THR A 50 -19.08 -3.71 8.43
N LEU A 51 -19.06 -4.83 9.18
CA LEU A 51 -18.82 -4.84 10.62
C LEU A 51 -17.32 -4.90 10.95
N ALA A 52 -16.55 -5.48 10.04
CA ALA A 52 -15.11 -5.62 10.21
C ALA A 52 -14.39 -4.26 10.16
N GLN A 53 -13.47 -4.07 11.09
CA GLN A 53 -12.56 -2.94 11.09
C GLN A 53 -11.39 -3.21 10.15
N ARG A 54 -11.00 -2.19 9.38
CA ARG A 54 -9.90 -2.25 8.41
C ARG A 54 -8.95 -1.08 8.63
N ASP A 55 -7.67 -1.37 8.52
CA ASP A 55 -6.65 -0.32 8.43
C ASP A 55 -6.39 -0.02 6.95
N ILE A 56 -6.33 1.26 6.59
CA ILE A 56 -6.08 1.70 5.22
C ILE A 56 -4.71 2.36 5.19
N TYR A 57 -3.87 1.92 4.27
CA TYR A 57 -2.53 2.43 4.07
C TYR A 57 -2.37 3.04 2.69
N LEU A 58 -1.50 4.04 2.60
CA LEU A 58 -0.96 4.56 1.36
C LEU A 58 0.44 3.99 1.17
N ASP A 59 0.67 3.37 0.02
CA ASP A 59 1.95 2.81 -0.36
C ASP A 59 2.64 3.77 -1.33
N ILE A 60 3.87 4.16 -1.02
CA ILE A 60 4.65 5.07 -1.85
C ILE A 60 6.04 4.48 -2.01
N ARG A 61 6.48 4.34 -3.25
CA ARG A 61 7.86 3.99 -3.55
C ARG A 61 8.52 5.11 -4.34
N HIS A 62 9.69 5.53 -3.87
CA HIS A 62 10.44 6.64 -4.45
C HIS A 62 11.92 6.33 -4.55
N THR A 63 12.66 7.12 -5.33
CA THR A 63 14.11 7.08 -5.41
C THR A 63 14.74 7.98 -4.35
N GLY A 64 16.04 7.83 -4.10
CA GLY A 64 16.80 8.77 -3.27
C GLY A 64 16.90 10.18 -3.82
N ASP A 65 16.65 10.34 -5.13
CA ASP A 65 16.61 11.66 -5.79
C ASP A 65 15.31 12.45 -5.54
N TYR A 66 14.32 11.84 -4.86
CA TYR A 66 13.12 12.56 -4.46
C TYR A 66 13.47 13.76 -3.58
N ARG A 67 12.99 14.96 -3.93
CA ARG A 67 13.54 16.23 -3.43
C ARG A 67 12.97 16.69 -2.08
N PHE A 68 11.91 16.06 -1.58
CA PHE A 68 11.19 16.49 -0.40
C PHE A 68 11.18 15.42 0.68
N SER A 69 11.16 15.81 1.94
CA SER A 69 11.03 14.88 3.08
C SER A 69 9.61 14.37 3.32
N ASN A 70 8.63 14.90 2.59
CA ASN A 70 7.22 14.54 2.67
C ASN A 70 6.56 14.57 1.28
N ILE A 71 5.35 14.05 1.20
CA ILE A 71 4.46 14.20 0.05
C ILE A 71 3.05 14.47 0.54
N TYR A 72 2.40 15.49 -0.02
CA TYR A 72 0.97 15.74 0.17
C TYR A 72 0.17 15.04 -0.93
N ILE A 73 -0.89 14.35 -0.53
CA ILE A 73 -1.76 13.58 -1.43
C ILE A 73 -3.20 13.96 -1.13
N PHE A 74 -3.96 14.35 -2.16
CA PHE A 74 -5.42 14.33 -2.09
C PHE A 74 -5.90 12.90 -2.29
N THR A 75 -6.69 12.44 -1.35
CA THR A 75 -7.31 11.11 -1.40
C THR A 75 -8.81 11.29 -1.58
N THR A 76 -9.41 10.57 -2.52
CA THR A 76 -10.86 10.53 -2.67
C THR A 76 -11.32 9.09 -2.62
N LEU A 77 -12.15 8.76 -1.63
CA LEU A 77 -12.79 7.46 -1.49
C LEU A 77 -14.26 7.59 -1.91
N GLN A 78 -14.62 6.95 -3.00
CA GLN A 78 -16.00 6.86 -3.48
C GLN A 78 -16.56 5.47 -3.13
N GLY A 79 -17.71 5.46 -2.47
CA GLY A 79 -18.40 4.23 -2.09
C GLY A 79 -19.66 3.95 -2.90
N PRO A 80 -20.35 2.84 -2.61
CA PRO A 80 -21.62 2.49 -3.22
C PRO A 80 -22.67 3.61 -3.02
N GLY A 81 -23.42 3.92 -4.08
CA GLY A 81 -24.41 4.99 -4.07
C GLY A 81 -23.87 6.38 -4.36
N GLY A 82 -22.60 6.48 -4.80
CA GLY A 82 -22.00 7.74 -5.27
C GLY A 82 -21.50 8.68 -4.17
N HIS A 83 -21.61 8.29 -2.90
CA HIS A 83 -21.04 9.07 -1.80
C HIS A 83 -19.53 9.07 -1.88
N SER A 84 -18.90 10.24 -1.85
CA SER A 84 -17.46 10.40 -1.85
C SER A 84 -16.99 11.21 -0.65
N PHE A 85 -15.79 10.87 -0.18
CA PHE A 85 -15.07 11.58 0.86
C PHE A 85 -13.69 11.93 0.34
N THR A 86 -13.31 13.20 0.44
CA THR A 86 -11.98 13.71 0.02
C THR A 86 -11.23 14.21 1.24
N ASP A 87 -9.94 13.91 1.30
CA ASP A 87 -9.04 14.29 2.39
C ASP A 87 -7.69 14.74 1.82
N THR A 88 -6.92 15.46 2.62
CA THR A 88 -5.53 15.82 2.30
C THR A 88 -4.63 15.17 3.32
N VAL A 89 -3.72 14.33 2.84
CA VAL A 89 -2.82 13.55 3.69
C VAL A 89 -1.39 14.02 3.49
N GLU A 90 -0.72 14.34 4.59
CA GLU A 90 0.74 14.50 4.59
C GLU A 90 1.39 13.16 4.90
N CYS A 91 2.19 12.68 3.98
CA CYS A 91 2.98 11.47 4.12
C CYS A 91 4.44 11.86 4.37
N THR A 92 4.93 11.68 5.60
CA THR A 92 6.33 11.91 5.95
C THR A 92 7.19 10.77 5.41
N LEU A 93 8.18 11.08 4.59
CA LEU A 93 9.05 10.11 3.91
C LEU A 93 10.47 10.07 4.49
N ALA A 94 10.91 11.13 5.19
CA ALA A 94 12.22 11.20 5.83
C ALA A 94 12.14 11.75 7.24
N ASP A 95 13.12 11.39 8.07
CA ASP A 95 13.29 11.97 9.39
C ASP A 95 13.88 13.40 9.32
N PRO A 96 13.92 14.15 10.45
CA PRO A 96 14.47 15.51 10.46
C PRO A 96 15.96 15.61 10.06
N THR A 97 16.70 14.49 10.03
CA THR A 97 18.09 14.44 9.58
C THR A 97 18.23 14.19 8.09
N GLY A 98 17.09 13.99 7.38
CA GLY A 98 17.05 13.68 5.96
C GLY A 98 17.21 12.19 5.63
N ARG A 99 17.20 11.30 6.62
CA ARG A 99 17.24 9.86 6.39
C ARG A 99 15.84 9.36 6.02
N TRP A 100 15.75 8.66 4.90
CA TRP A 100 14.50 8.09 4.41
C TRP A 100 13.89 7.08 5.38
N TYR A 101 12.59 7.18 5.59
CA TYR A 101 11.80 6.13 6.21
C TYR A 101 11.56 4.98 5.24
N GLY A 102 11.21 3.82 5.78
CA GLY A 102 10.94 2.62 5.00
C GLY A 102 12.17 1.77 4.76
N LYS A 103 11.95 0.65 4.09
CA LYS A 103 13.02 -0.29 3.75
C LYS A 103 13.48 -0.01 2.33
N GLY A 104 14.78 0.10 2.13
CA GLY A 104 15.37 0.03 0.80
C GLY A 104 15.00 -1.32 0.16
N THR A 105 14.36 -1.29 -1.00
CA THR A 105 13.99 -2.49 -1.74
C THR A 105 14.99 -2.71 -2.87
N GLY A 106 15.79 -3.76 -2.78
CA GLY A 106 16.70 -4.16 -3.85
C GLY A 106 18.10 -4.57 -3.37
N PHE A 107 18.95 -4.95 -4.34
CA PHE A 107 20.35 -5.25 -4.10
C PHE A 107 21.13 -4.03 -3.60
N ILE A 108 22.34 -4.23 -3.10
CA ILE A 108 23.25 -3.28 -2.41
C ILE A 108 23.37 -1.87 -3.06
N PHE A 109 22.89 -1.70 -4.30
CA PHE A 109 22.89 -0.44 -5.05
C PHE A 109 21.49 0.10 -5.39
N SER A 110 20.43 -0.42 -4.77
CA SER A 110 19.08 0.03 -5.07
C SER A 110 18.73 1.26 -4.23
N ASP A 111 18.71 2.38 -4.87
CA ASP A 111 18.30 3.68 -4.33
C ASP A 111 16.76 3.82 -4.39
N ARG A 112 16.06 2.82 -3.83
CA ARG A 112 14.59 2.76 -3.82
C ARG A 112 14.08 2.57 -2.41
N PHE A 113 13.19 3.44 -1.98
CA PHE A 113 12.59 3.44 -0.66
C PHE A 113 11.09 3.22 -0.77
N GLN A 114 10.58 2.33 0.08
CA GLN A 114 9.15 2.03 0.16
C GLN A 114 8.61 2.47 1.52
N ALA A 115 7.66 3.38 1.50
CA ALA A 115 6.90 3.82 2.66
C ALA A 115 5.50 3.21 2.63
N HIS A 116 5.09 2.59 3.74
CA HIS A 116 3.77 2.03 3.98
C HIS A 116 3.13 2.83 5.11
N ILE A 117 2.26 3.76 4.76
CA ILE A 117 1.82 4.85 5.62
C ILE A 117 0.39 4.61 6.06
N LEU A 118 0.15 4.45 7.35
CA LEU A 118 -1.18 4.30 7.90
C LEU A 118 -1.98 5.60 7.68
N TYR A 119 -2.99 5.52 6.80
CA TYR A 119 -3.90 6.63 6.51
C TYR A 119 -5.10 6.63 7.46
N ARG A 120 -5.77 5.49 7.59
CA ARG A 120 -6.91 5.34 8.52
C ARG A 120 -6.82 4.05 9.30
N MET A 121 -6.94 4.17 10.61
CA MET A 121 -6.96 3.06 11.53
C MET A 121 -8.40 2.69 11.91
N ASN A 122 -8.68 1.39 12.02
CA ASN A 122 -9.98 0.87 12.47
C ASN A 122 -11.17 1.43 11.66
N ASN A 123 -10.96 1.71 10.37
CA ASN A 123 -12.01 2.20 9.50
C ASN A 123 -13.11 1.15 9.30
N ARG A 124 -14.36 1.59 9.33
CA ARG A 124 -15.51 0.76 8.96
C ARG A 124 -16.14 1.30 7.70
N PHE A 125 -16.38 0.41 6.76
CA PHE A 125 -17.09 0.76 5.53
C PHE A 125 -18.59 0.62 5.76
N PRO A 126 -19.37 1.72 5.63
CA PRO A 126 -20.78 1.72 6.05
C PRO A 126 -21.71 0.90 5.16
N ARG A 127 -21.29 0.54 3.97
CA ARG A 127 -22.06 -0.23 2.99
C ARG A 127 -21.22 -1.29 2.33
N SER A 128 -21.80 -2.45 2.03
CA SER A 128 -21.19 -3.45 1.17
C SER A 128 -21.26 -2.99 -0.30
N GLY A 129 -20.28 -3.40 -1.08
CA GLY A 129 -20.18 -3.09 -2.50
C GLY A 129 -18.82 -2.54 -2.89
N ARG A 130 -18.76 -1.99 -4.11
CA ARG A 130 -17.53 -1.52 -4.74
C ARG A 130 -17.17 -0.12 -4.25
N TYR A 131 -15.91 0.00 -3.83
CA TYR A 131 -15.26 1.26 -3.48
C TYR A 131 -14.17 1.58 -4.50
N VAL A 132 -13.97 2.88 -4.76
CA VAL A 132 -12.89 3.38 -5.60
C VAL A 132 -12.09 4.41 -4.82
N PHE A 133 -10.80 4.16 -4.68
CA PHE A 133 -9.87 5.06 -4.03
C PHE A 133 -9.04 5.77 -5.10
N THR A 134 -9.09 7.09 -5.15
CA THR A 134 -8.33 7.91 -6.11
C THR A 134 -7.24 8.66 -5.37
N LEU A 135 -6.02 8.63 -5.91
CA LEU A 135 -4.89 9.41 -5.41
C LEU A 135 -4.53 10.52 -6.39
N GLU A 136 -4.23 11.70 -5.86
CA GLU A 136 -3.73 12.85 -6.63
C GLU A 136 -2.60 13.51 -5.84
N GLN A 137 -1.45 13.75 -6.46
CA GLN A 137 -0.39 14.50 -5.80
C GLN A 137 -0.83 15.95 -5.55
N ALA A 138 -0.60 16.45 -4.32
CA ALA A 138 -1.01 17.76 -3.85
C ALA A 138 0.19 18.69 -3.55
N MET A 139 1.35 18.36 -4.14
CA MET A 139 2.55 19.18 -4.04
C MET A 139 2.42 20.44 -4.93
N ARG A 140 3.25 21.45 -4.69
CA ARG A 140 3.20 22.72 -5.46
C ARG A 140 3.74 22.61 -6.89
N THR A 141 4.45 21.52 -7.20
CA THR A 141 4.98 21.24 -8.54
C THR A 141 3.94 20.49 -9.37
N ASP A 142 3.87 20.77 -10.68
CA ASP A 142 2.95 20.06 -11.57
C ASP A 142 3.41 18.63 -11.84
N ASP A 143 4.71 18.41 -11.92
CA ASP A 143 5.35 17.11 -12.10
C ASP A 143 6.31 16.82 -10.97
N LEU A 144 6.05 15.76 -10.21
CA LEU A 144 6.79 15.36 -9.02
C LEU A 144 7.76 14.23 -9.37
N GLN A 145 9.02 14.58 -9.55
CA GLN A 145 10.09 13.65 -9.93
C GLN A 145 10.47 12.70 -8.78
N GLY A 146 10.91 11.50 -9.12
CA GLY A 146 11.47 10.54 -8.18
C GLY A 146 10.43 9.64 -7.48
N VAL A 147 9.15 9.71 -7.85
CA VAL A 147 8.11 8.77 -7.39
C VAL A 147 8.01 7.62 -8.41
N ILE A 148 8.22 6.39 -7.94
CA ILE A 148 8.24 5.19 -8.79
C ILE A 148 6.84 4.61 -8.96
N ASP A 149 6.16 4.38 -7.84
CA ASP A 149 4.77 3.93 -7.81
C ASP A 149 4.05 4.40 -6.56
N VAL A 150 2.74 4.36 -6.63
CA VAL A 150 1.84 4.68 -5.52
C VAL A 150 0.72 3.65 -5.46
N GLY A 151 0.21 3.39 -4.27
CA GLY A 151 -0.79 2.35 -4.08
C GLY A 151 -1.65 2.54 -2.85
N VAL A 152 -2.59 1.64 -2.71
CA VAL A 152 -3.49 1.54 -1.57
C VAL A 152 -3.53 0.10 -1.08
N SER A 153 -3.41 -0.07 0.24
CA SER A 153 -3.63 -1.35 0.91
C SER A 153 -4.77 -1.21 1.92
N VAL A 154 -5.63 -2.21 1.96
CA VAL A 154 -6.69 -2.37 2.97
C VAL A 154 -6.42 -3.66 3.70
N GLU A 155 -6.17 -3.58 5.00
CA GLU A 155 -5.80 -4.71 5.85
C GLU A 155 -6.83 -4.93 6.94
N GLU A 156 -6.90 -6.12 7.50
CA GLU A 156 -7.64 -6.34 8.73
C GLU A 156 -7.01 -5.54 9.87
N ALA A 157 -7.85 -4.80 10.63
CA ALA A 157 -7.35 -4.01 11.74
C ALA A 157 -6.68 -4.92 12.79
N ARG A 158 -5.45 -4.60 13.14
CA ARG A 158 -4.70 -5.37 14.16
C ARG A 158 -5.31 -5.13 15.54
N LYS A 159 -5.68 -6.20 16.24
CA LYS A 159 -5.99 -6.11 17.67
C LYS A 159 -4.72 -5.68 18.41
N ARG A 160 -4.62 -4.42 18.74
CA ARG A 160 -3.56 -3.92 19.65
C ARG A 160 -3.92 -4.40 21.05
N ARG A 161 -3.03 -5.21 21.64
CA ARG A 161 -3.09 -5.60 23.06
C ARG A 161 -2.60 -4.46 23.93
#